data_9eb130ce76338a8e4216813dfaa7a69b
#
_entry.id   9eb130ce76338a8e4216813dfaa7a69b
#
_cell.length_a   1.000
_cell.length_b   1.000
_cell.length_c   1.000
_cell.angle_alpha   90.00
_cell.angle_beta   90.00
_cell.angle_gamma   90.00
#
_symmetry.space_group_name_H-M   'P 1'
#
loop_
_entity.id
_entity.type
_entity.pdbx_description
1 polymer ?
#
loop_
_entity_poly.entity_id
_entity_poly.type
_entity_poly.pdbx_seq_one_letter_code
_entity_poly.pdbx_strand_id
1 'polypeptide(L)'
;MSSEPFVHDDGVSPRFLVVDSRVPAQIRQMLDEADGCLNMAFGMGGTACARKAVDLILETEHAAADDYAASLLTLSEKHPAVAPALFQILGMLGQGNQPLSTESLKALIVTVKAIVYEIYVLGAERIERLMYVHQLVESLKREPAEPARH
;
A
#
# COMPACT_ATOMS: atom_id res chain seq x y z
N MET A 1 10.26 30.19 -3.89
CA MET A 1 10.08 29.82 -3.46
C MET A 1 9.63 29.11 -3.19
N SER A 2 9.39 28.51 -3.11
CA SER A 2 8.97 27.69 -2.90
C SER A 2 8.62 27.26 -1.97
N SER A 3 8.40 27.17 -1.49
CA SER A 3 8.17 26.80 -0.51
C SER A 3 7.49 25.69 -0.51
N GLU A 4 7.82 24.72 -0.18
CA GLU A 4 7.22 23.65 -0.11
C GLU A 4 6.32 23.60 0.91
N PRO A 5 5.17 23.51 0.71
CA PRO A 5 4.21 23.55 1.75
C PRO A 5 4.25 22.31 2.55
N PHE A 6 4.79 21.24 2.02
CA PHE A 6 4.79 20.12 2.84
C PHE A 6 5.97 20.00 3.68
N VAL A 7 6.89 20.84 3.60
CA VAL A 7 8.04 20.75 4.45
C VAL A 7 7.66 21.17 5.76
N HIS A 8 7.60 20.31 6.68
CA HIS A 8 7.22 20.62 7.98
C HIS A 8 8.35 21.00 8.78
N ASP A 9 8.12 21.81 9.72
CA ASP A 9 9.11 22.23 10.56
C ASP A 9 9.79 21.13 11.21
N ASP A 10 9.13 20.07 11.56
CA ASP A 10 9.81 19.01 12.28
C ASP A 10 10.53 18.09 11.30
N GLY A 11 10.41 18.31 10.01
CA GLY A 11 11.11 17.50 9.04
C GLY A 11 10.65 16.07 8.93
N VAL A 12 9.48 15.75 9.44
CA VAL A 12 9.02 14.38 9.45
C VAL A 12 8.32 14.05 8.16
N SER A 13 8.74 13.01 7.47
CA SER A 13 8.08 12.54 6.27
C SER A 13 6.87 11.70 6.63
N PRO A 14 5.87 11.64 5.76
CA PRO A 14 4.75 10.73 5.98
C PRO A 14 5.25 9.30 6.16
N ARG A 15 4.64 8.60 7.11
CA ARG A 15 5.12 7.28 7.48
C ARG A 15 5.05 6.27 6.34
N PHE A 16 4.06 6.40 5.48
CA PHE A 16 3.89 5.41 4.42
C PHE A 16 5.01 5.45 3.38
N LEU A 17 5.80 6.52 3.35
CA LEU A 17 6.88 6.61 2.37
C LEU A 17 8.04 5.70 2.71
N VAL A 18 8.16 5.27 3.97
CA VAL A 18 9.15 4.28 4.35
C VAL A 18 8.43 2.94 4.37
N VAL A 19 8.85 2.02 3.52
CA VAL A 19 8.14 0.76 3.37
C VAL A 19 8.34 -0.09 4.61
N ASP A 20 7.22 -0.44 5.25
CA ASP A 20 7.24 -1.18 6.51
C ASP A 20 7.62 -2.63 6.28
N SER A 21 8.21 -3.26 7.28
CA SER A 21 8.63 -4.65 7.19
C SER A 21 7.47 -5.63 7.04
N ARG A 22 6.25 -5.19 7.32
CA ARG A 22 5.08 -6.04 7.11
C ARG A 22 4.70 -6.19 5.64
N VAL A 23 5.24 -5.36 4.77
CA VAL A 23 5.05 -5.50 3.33
C VAL A 23 5.89 -6.68 2.86
N PRO A 24 5.37 -7.56 2.01
CA PRO A 24 6.15 -8.72 1.55
C PRO A 24 7.50 -8.33 0.98
N ALA A 25 8.50 -9.15 1.26
CA ALA A 25 9.90 -8.81 0.98
C ALA A 25 10.16 -8.50 -0.49
N GLN A 26 9.54 -9.24 -1.41
CA GLN A 26 9.76 -9.00 -2.83
C GLN A 26 9.22 -7.65 -3.27
N ILE A 27 8.09 -7.26 -2.72
CA ILE A 27 7.51 -5.96 -3.04
C ILE A 27 8.39 -4.85 -2.47
N ARG A 28 8.87 -5.03 -1.23
CA ARG A 28 9.77 -4.05 -0.62
C ARG A 28 11.02 -3.87 -1.45
N GLN A 29 11.59 -4.99 -1.93
CA GLN A 29 12.80 -4.93 -2.72
C GLN A 29 12.58 -4.15 -4.00
N MET A 30 11.47 -4.38 -4.68
CA MET A 30 11.20 -3.67 -5.93
C MET A 30 11.00 -2.17 -5.68
N LEU A 31 10.36 -1.81 -4.58
CA LEU A 31 10.18 -0.41 -4.26
C LEU A 31 11.49 0.25 -3.88
N ASP A 32 12.37 -0.45 -3.17
CA ASP A 32 13.68 0.08 -2.86
C ASP A 32 14.51 0.30 -4.11
N GLU A 33 14.45 -0.64 -5.06
CA GLU A 33 15.17 -0.50 -6.30
C GLU A 33 14.60 0.63 -7.15
N ALA A 34 13.28 0.78 -7.14
CA ALA A 34 12.65 1.89 -7.86
C ALA A 34 13.10 3.24 -7.29
N ASP A 35 13.17 3.34 -5.96
CA ASP A 35 13.66 4.56 -5.31
C ASP A 35 15.10 4.83 -5.70
N GLY A 36 15.93 3.81 -5.70
CA GLY A 36 17.33 3.96 -6.07
C GLY A 36 17.47 4.44 -7.50
N CYS A 37 16.71 3.86 -8.42
CA CYS A 37 16.73 4.28 -9.80
C CYS A 37 16.23 5.70 -9.96
N LEU A 38 15.20 6.08 -9.24
CA LEU A 38 14.68 7.44 -9.30
C LEU A 38 15.74 8.43 -8.85
N ASN A 39 16.44 8.11 -7.77
CA ASN A 39 17.47 9.00 -7.25
C ASN A 39 18.66 9.12 -8.19
N MET A 40 18.91 8.11 -9.01
CA MET A 40 20.00 8.13 -9.96
C MET A 40 19.55 8.56 -11.34
N ALA A 41 18.29 8.95 -11.47
CA ALA A 41 17.70 9.37 -12.73
C ALA A 41 17.68 8.25 -13.78
N PHE A 42 17.58 7.00 -13.33
CA PHE A 42 17.46 5.85 -14.23
C PHE A 42 15.99 5.57 -14.46
N GLY A 43 15.38 6.33 -15.36
CA GLY A 43 13.93 6.26 -15.56
C GLY A 43 13.43 4.93 -16.05
N MET A 44 14.17 4.28 -16.95
CA MET A 44 13.75 3.01 -17.49
C MET A 44 13.78 1.94 -16.41
N GLY A 45 14.87 1.87 -15.66
CA GLY A 45 14.99 0.90 -14.57
C GLY A 45 13.97 1.16 -13.47
N GLY A 46 13.80 2.42 -13.12
CA GLY A 46 12.82 2.76 -12.07
C GLY A 46 11.40 2.42 -12.48
N THR A 47 11.06 2.69 -13.74
CA THR A 47 9.73 2.36 -14.25
C THR A 47 9.50 0.85 -14.20
N ALA A 48 10.48 0.08 -14.62
CA ALA A 48 10.36 -1.38 -14.62
C ALA A 48 10.19 -1.91 -13.20
N CYS A 49 10.96 -1.40 -12.25
CA CYS A 49 10.86 -1.85 -10.86
C CYS A 49 9.53 -1.48 -10.25
N ALA A 50 9.05 -0.25 -10.49
CA ALA A 50 7.78 0.17 -9.93
C ALA A 50 6.61 -0.65 -10.50
N ARG A 51 6.64 -0.92 -11.79
CA ARG A 51 5.61 -1.73 -12.43
C ARG A 51 5.68 -3.17 -11.97
N LYS A 52 6.89 -3.68 -11.73
CA LYS A 52 7.03 -5.03 -11.19
C LYS A 52 6.45 -5.10 -9.78
N ALA A 53 6.60 -4.05 -8.99
CA ALA A 53 5.98 -4.01 -7.67
C ALA A 53 4.46 -4.13 -7.78
N VAL A 54 3.84 -3.46 -8.75
CA VAL A 54 2.41 -3.57 -8.97
C VAL A 54 2.03 -5.02 -9.30
N ASP A 55 2.79 -5.64 -10.20
CA ASP A 55 2.52 -7.04 -10.57
C ASP A 55 2.61 -7.96 -9.36
N LEU A 56 3.60 -7.75 -8.53
CA LEU A 56 3.77 -8.57 -7.32
C LEU A 56 2.62 -8.39 -6.34
N ILE A 57 2.10 -7.17 -6.22
CA ILE A 57 0.94 -6.94 -5.38
C ILE A 57 -0.25 -7.73 -5.92
N LEU A 58 -0.48 -7.65 -7.22
CA LEU A 58 -1.61 -8.37 -7.81
C LEU A 58 -1.47 -9.87 -7.61
N GLU A 59 -0.26 -10.40 -7.74
CA GLU A 59 -0.04 -11.83 -7.52
C GLU A 59 -0.22 -12.20 -6.06
N THR A 60 0.36 -11.43 -5.17
CA THR A 60 0.31 -11.71 -3.74
C THR A 60 -1.12 -11.68 -3.22
N GLU A 61 -1.91 -10.74 -3.73
CA GLU A 61 -3.29 -10.58 -3.28
C GLU A 61 -4.27 -11.43 -4.09
N HIS A 62 -3.76 -12.28 -4.98
CA HIS A 62 -4.60 -13.14 -5.82
C HIS A 62 -5.62 -12.33 -6.60
N ALA A 63 -5.18 -11.19 -7.10
CA ALA A 63 -6.05 -10.28 -7.85
C ALA A 63 -5.77 -10.31 -9.34
N ALA A 64 -4.78 -11.09 -9.79
CA ALA A 64 -4.47 -11.15 -11.21
C ALA A 64 -5.67 -11.70 -11.96
N ALA A 65 -6.02 -11.05 -13.04
CA ALA A 65 -7.18 -11.39 -13.85
C ALA A 65 -6.79 -11.35 -15.32
N ASP A 66 -7.80 -11.38 -16.20
CA ASP A 66 -7.52 -11.51 -17.63
C ASP A 66 -6.76 -10.32 -18.19
N ASP A 67 -7.06 -9.14 -17.72
CA ASP A 67 -6.33 -7.97 -18.17
C ASP A 67 -6.05 -7.07 -16.97
N TYR A 68 -5.25 -6.06 -17.21
CA TYR A 68 -4.79 -5.18 -16.14
C TYR A 68 -5.93 -4.45 -15.46
N ALA A 69 -6.89 -3.94 -16.24
CA ALA A 69 -8.01 -3.21 -15.67
C ALA A 69 -8.85 -4.13 -14.78
N ALA A 70 -9.06 -5.37 -15.21
CA ALA A 70 -9.81 -6.34 -14.41
C ALA A 70 -9.05 -6.68 -13.14
N SER A 71 -7.72 -6.77 -13.23
CA SER A 71 -6.90 -7.05 -12.05
C SER A 71 -7.01 -5.92 -11.03
N LEU A 72 -6.96 -4.67 -11.48
CA LEU A 72 -7.09 -3.54 -10.57
C LEU A 72 -8.47 -3.51 -9.94
N LEU A 73 -9.51 -3.83 -10.70
CA LEU A 73 -10.85 -3.87 -10.15
C LEU A 73 -10.95 -4.94 -9.07
N THR A 74 -10.38 -6.12 -9.33
CA THR A 74 -10.39 -7.19 -8.35
C THR A 74 -9.67 -6.78 -7.08
N LEU A 75 -8.52 -6.12 -7.22
CA LEU A 75 -7.76 -5.65 -6.06
C LEU A 75 -8.58 -4.64 -5.27
N SER A 76 -9.25 -3.72 -5.96
CA SER A 76 -10.04 -2.69 -5.29
C SER A 76 -11.22 -3.30 -4.53
N GLU A 77 -11.79 -4.36 -5.06
CA GLU A 77 -12.90 -5.03 -4.39
C GLU A 77 -12.44 -5.78 -3.16
N LYS A 78 -11.23 -6.31 -3.19
CA LYS A 78 -10.68 -7.00 -2.04
C LYS A 78 -10.25 -6.04 -0.94
N HIS A 79 -9.93 -4.82 -1.30
CA HIS A 79 -9.42 -3.84 -0.33
C HIS A 79 -10.19 -2.53 -0.46
N PRO A 80 -11.45 -2.52 -0.02
CA PRO A 80 -12.29 -1.34 -0.21
C PRO A 80 -11.83 -0.12 0.58
N ALA A 81 -10.94 -0.31 1.55
CA ALA A 81 -10.42 0.84 2.31
C ALA A 81 -9.41 1.65 1.51
N VAL A 82 -8.87 1.09 0.43
CA VAL A 82 -7.89 1.81 -0.40
C VAL A 82 -8.64 2.83 -1.24
N ALA A 83 -8.16 4.07 -1.21
CA ALA A 83 -8.85 5.16 -1.90
C ALA A 83 -8.89 4.91 -3.41
N PRO A 84 -10.03 5.16 -4.06
CA PRO A 84 -10.14 4.93 -5.51
C PRO A 84 -9.14 5.73 -6.32
N ALA A 85 -8.75 6.91 -5.84
CA ALA A 85 -7.79 7.73 -6.58
C ALA A 85 -6.47 7.02 -6.79
N LEU A 86 -6.07 6.16 -5.84
CA LEU A 86 -4.83 5.42 -5.98
C LEU A 86 -4.91 4.42 -7.12
N PHE A 87 -6.07 3.79 -7.28
CA PHE A 87 -6.26 2.87 -8.40
C PHE A 87 -6.30 3.59 -9.74
N GLN A 88 -6.78 4.83 -9.75
CA GLN A 88 -6.75 5.62 -10.97
C GLN A 88 -5.32 5.86 -11.43
N ILE A 89 -4.43 6.18 -10.50
CA ILE A 89 -3.02 6.40 -10.84
C ILE A 89 -2.39 5.10 -11.32
N LEU A 90 -2.70 3.98 -10.67
CA LEU A 90 -2.20 2.70 -11.16
C LEU A 90 -2.69 2.40 -12.55
N GLY A 91 -3.93 2.75 -12.86
CA GLY A 91 -4.48 2.54 -14.19
C GLY A 91 -3.76 3.34 -15.24
N MET A 92 -3.31 4.55 -14.86
CA MET A 92 -2.63 5.42 -15.82
C MET A 92 -1.16 5.07 -15.98
N LEU A 93 -0.48 4.69 -14.91
CA LEU A 93 0.98 4.60 -14.91
C LEU A 93 1.53 3.20 -14.66
N GLY A 94 0.73 2.31 -14.12
CA GLY A 94 1.23 1.04 -13.62
C GLY A 94 1.48 -0.03 -14.67
N GLN A 95 1.20 0.24 -15.92
CA GLN A 95 1.37 -0.74 -16.98
C GLN A 95 1.88 -0.04 -18.23
N GLY A 96 2.59 -0.76 -19.05
CA GLY A 96 3.07 -0.25 -20.31
C GLY A 96 4.53 -0.58 -20.53
N ASN A 97 5.03 -0.22 -21.70
CA ASN A 97 6.40 -0.51 -22.10
C ASN A 97 7.28 0.73 -22.13
N GLN A 98 6.69 1.90 -22.05
CA GLN A 98 7.45 3.13 -22.15
C GLN A 98 7.94 3.59 -20.79
N PRO A 99 9.16 4.09 -20.69
CA PRO A 99 9.62 4.63 -19.42
C PRO A 99 8.83 5.87 -19.07
N LEU A 100 8.60 6.07 -17.78
CA LEU A 100 7.87 7.22 -17.30
C LEU A 100 8.82 8.39 -17.11
N SER A 101 8.28 9.61 -17.21
CA SER A 101 9.04 10.79 -16.82
C SER A 101 9.37 10.70 -15.34
N THR A 102 10.32 11.50 -14.90
CA THR A 102 10.69 11.53 -13.48
C THR A 102 9.50 11.82 -12.60
N GLU A 103 8.65 12.76 -13.00
CA GLU A 103 7.49 13.11 -12.18
C GLU A 103 6.46 12.01 -12.14
N SER A 104 6.21 11.37 -13.29
CA SER A 104 5.27 10.27 -13.34
C SER A 104 5.79 9.07 -12.57
N LEU A 105 7.09 8.79 -12.67
CA LEU A 105 7.68 7.70 -11.92
C LEU A 105 7.57 7.94 -10.42
N LYS A 106 7.84 9.16 -9.97
CA LYS A 106 7.70 9.49 -8.58
C LYS A 106 6.25 9.29 -8.13
N ALA A 107 5.31 9.72 -8.96
CA ALA A 107 3.89 9.55 -8.63
C ALA A 107 3.52 8.09 -8.52
N LEU A 108 4.03 7.25 -9.42
CA LEU A 108 3.74 5.82 -9.36
C LEU A 108 4.33 5.20 -8.10
N ILE A 109 5.59 5.50 -7.78
CA ILE A 109 6.24 4.94 -6.60
C ILE A 109 5.49 5.34 -5.33
N VAL A 110 5.13 6.60 -5.21
CA VAL A 110 4.41 7.08 -4.03
C VAL A 110 3.05 6.40 -3.92
N THR A 111 2.37 6.22 -5.06
CA THR A 111 1.07 5.56 -5.09
C THR A 111 1.19 4.11 -4.65
N VAL A 112 2.19 3.38 -5.15
CA VAL A 112 2.38 1.99 -4.76
C VAL A 112 2.69 1.90 -3.27
N LYS A 113 3.52 2.81 -2.77
CA LYS A 113 3.82 2.83 -1.33
C LYS A 113 2.56 3.08 -0.50
N ALA A 114 1.69 3.97 -0.96
CA ALA A 114 0.43 4.24 -0.25
C ALA A 114 -0.46 3.00 -0.24
N ILE A 115 -0.53 2.29 -1.36
CA ILE A 115 -1.37 1.11 -1.46
C ILE A 115 -0.85 0.00 -0.55
N VAL A 116 0.46 -0.27 -0.56
CA VAL A 116 0.99 -1.33 0.29
C VAL A 116 0.86 -0.97 1.76
N TYR A 117 0.95 0.30 2.10
CA TYR A 117 0.73 0.73 3.46
C TYR A 117 -0.72 0.43 3.89
N GLU A 118 -1.68 0.74 3.04
CA GLU A 118 -3.08 0.45 3.34
C GLU A 118 -3.33 -1.04 3.48
N ILE A 119 -2.78 -1.84 2.59
CA ILE A 119 -3.07 -3.26 2.57
C ILE A 119 -2.34 -3.99 3.69
N TYR A 120 -1.03 -3.76 3.81
CA TYR A 120 -0.19 -4.60 4.66
C TYR A 120 0.06 -4.02 6.04
N VAL A 121 -0.05 -2.73 6.20
CA VAL A 121 0.18 -2.11 7.50
C VAL A 121 -1.14 -1.80 8.18
N LEU A 122 -1.95 -0.93 7.59
CA LEU A 122 -3.22 -0.55 8.19
C LEU A 122 -4.21 -1.71 8.20
N GLY A 123 -4.16 -2.54 7.16
CA GLY A 123 -5.01 -3.72 7.13
C GLY A 123 -4.69 -4.68 8.27
N ALA A 124 -3.40 -4.91 8.51
CA ALA A 124 -2.97 -5.79 9.60
C ALA A 124 -3.38 -5.21 10.95
N GLU A 125 -3.21 -3.90 11.13
CA GLU A 125 -3.61 -3.25 12.37
C GLU A 125 -5.12 -3.34 12.59
N ARG A 126 -5.88 -3.24 11.51
CA ARG A 126 -7.32 -3.37 11.61
C ARG A 126 -7.72 -4.75 12.09
N ILE A 127 -7.07 -5.77 11.55
CA ILE A 127 -7.34 -7.15 11.95
C ILE A 127 -6.96 -7.36 13.41
N GLU A 128 -5.81 -6.84 13.83
CA GLU A 128 -5.37 -6.96 15.22
C GLU A 128 -6.39 -6.33 16.17
N ARG A 129 -6.91 -5.16 15.81
CA ARG A 129 -7.90 -4.51 16.65
C ARG A 129 -9.17 -5.32 16.72
N LEU A 130 -9.60 -5.86 15.58
CA LEU A 130 -10.82 -6.67 15.58
C LEU A 130 -10.64 -7.93 16.41
N MET A 131 -9.49 -8.57 16.34
CA MET A 131 -9.21 -9.76 17.12
C MET A 131 -9.21 -9.45 18.61
N TYR A 132 -8.64 -8.32 18.98
CA TYR A 132 -8.62 -7.93 20.39
C TYR A 132 -10.05 -7.68 20.90
N VAL A 133 -10.85 -6.96 20.12
CA VAL A 133 -12.24 -6.70 20.49
C VAL A 133 -13.02 -8.01 20.56
N HIS A 134 -12.76 -8.91 19.61
CA HIS A 134 -13.45 -10.20 19.60
C HIS A 134 -13.12 -11.00 20.86
N GLN A 135 -11.87 -10.97 21.30
CA GLN A 135 -11.49 -11.65 22.55
C GLN A 135 -12.21 -11.06 23.75
N LEU A 136 -12.38 -9.73 23.77
CA LEU A 136 -13.11 -9.11 24.86
C LEU A 136 -14.57 -9.55 24.85
N VAL A 137 -15.19 -9.63 23.68
CA VAL A 137 -16.56 -10.06 23.58
C VAL A 137 -16.70 -11.51 24.07
N GLU A 138 -15.75 -12.37 23.69
CA GLU A 138 -15.79 -13.75 24.11
C GLU A 138 -15.61 -13.86 25.62
N SER A 139 -14.78 -13.05 26.20
CA SER A 139 -14.60 -13.05 27.64
C SER A 139 -15.89 -12.64 28.36
N LEU A 140 -16.58 -11.64 27.83
CA LEU A 140 -17.83 -11.21 28.44
C LEU A 140 -18.89 -12.28 28.31
N LYS A 141 -18.93 -13.02 27.22
CA LYS A 141 -19.90 -14.06 27.08
C LYS A 141 -19.64 -15.22 28.02
N ARG A 142 -18.38 -15.48 28.32
CA ARG A 142 -18.07 -16.60 29.19
C ARG A 142 -18.26 -16.26 30.66
N GLU A 143 -18.31 -14.99 30.99
CA GLU A 143 -18.44 -14.63 32.34
C GLU A 143 -19.81 -14.97 32.79
N PRO A 144 -20.01 -15.71 33.86
CA PRO A 144 -21.34 -16.04 34.31
C PRO A 144 -22.02 -14.79 34.74
N ALA A 145 -23.29 -14.83 34.56
CA ALA A 145 -24.08 -13.75 35.03
C ALA A 145 -23.79 -13.57 36.46
N GLU A 146 -23.53 -12.37 36.91
CA GLU A 146 -23.23 -12.14 38.18
C GLU A 146 -24.35 -12.47 38.96
N PRO A 147 -24.33 -13.31 39.75
CA PRO A 147 -25.42 -13.60 40.57
C PRO A 147 -25.64 -12.46 41.33
N ALA A 148 -26.72 -12.31 41.54
CA ALA A 148 -26.99 -11.30 42.24
C ALA A 148 -26.16 -11.20 43.30
N ARG A 149 -25.37 -10.50 43.31
CA ARG A 149 -24.61 -10.36 44.22
C ARG A 149 -25.25 -9.74 45.10
N HIS A 150 -25.87 -9.56 45.28
CA HIS A 150 -26.48 -8.89 46.20
C HIS A 150 -25.91 -8.55 47.15
#